data_3b434915f0f2c4d15b8d867146eb83fe
#
_entry.id   3b434915f0f2c4d15b8d867146eb83fe
#
_cell.length_a   1.000
_cell.length_b   1.000
_cell.length_c   1.000
_cell.angle_alpha   90.00
_cell.angle_beta   90.00
_cell.angle_gamma   90.00
#
_symmetry.space_group_name_H-M   'P 1'
#
loop_
_entity.id
_entity.type
_entity.pdbx_description
1 polymer ?
#
loop_
_entity_poly.entity_id
_entity_poly.type
_entity_poly.pdbx_seq_one_letter_code
_entity_poly.pdbx_strand_id
1 'polypeptide(L)'
;MVREHEGAVDAEKLASEMGLHITTVRFHLDALCDEELIVRTRMNRPGRGRPRTGYRAVETGMDYRTLAEILAMELGRTEETRGLRAQRAGRKWATRIAVPLEDAEADTGDVLDRVAADTARAFTRLGFGPELVAAAESTPPPADSGPAAGRERTIRMHACPVRDLARSHPEVACGVHLGLLQGMLDNSPAEKGQPMSPRPAMQAHLEPFVEPQLCVARLVAR
;
A
#
# COMPACT_ATOMS: atom_id res chain seq x y z
N MET A 1 8.52 -12.89 8.06
CA MET A 1 8.08 -14.22 8.54
C MET A 1 8.26 -14.39 10.03
N VAL A 2 9.47 -14.49 10.70
CA VAL A 2 9.52 -14.61 12.16
C VAL A 2 8.80 -13.47 12.89
N ARG A 3 8.89 -12.24 12.39
CA ARG A 3 8.19 -11.06 12.96
C ARG A 3 6.67 -11.04 12.74
N GLU A 4 6.14 -11.83 11.82
CA GLU A 4 4.72 -11.91 11.51
C GLU A 4 3.96 -12.84 12.45
N HIS A 5 4.69 -13.63 13.24
CA HIS A 5 4.11 -14.49 14.26
C HIS A 5 4.04 -13.77 15.61
N GLU A 6 2.87 -13.76 16.22
CA GLU A 6 2.68 -13.33 17.61
C GLU A 6 3.34 -14.35 18.55
N GLY A 7 4.63 -14.18 18.85
CA GLY A 7 5.37 -15.04 19.74
C GLY A 7 6.43 -15.90 19.05
N ALA A 8 6.78 -17.02 19.67
CA ALA A 8 7.82 -17.90 19.16
C ALA A 8 7.27 -18.88 18.11
N VAL A 9 7.98 -19.05 17.02
CA VAL A 9 7.67 -19.98 15.92
C VAL A 9 8.79 -21.01 15.78
N ASP A 10 8.47 -22.28 15.51
CA ASP A 10 9.48 -23.31 15.28
C ASP A 10 9.93 -23.41 13.81
N ALA A 11 11.10 -24.02 13.60
CA ALA A 11 11.67 -24.15 12.26
C ALA A 11 10.82 -25.04 11.31
N GLU A 12 10.05 -25.99 11.84
CA GLU A 12 9.20 -26.87 11.03
C GLU A 12 8.04 -26.07 10.43
N LYS A 13 7.40 -25.22 11.24
CA LYS A 13 6.32 -24.36 10.80
C LYS A 13 6.79 -23.36 9.73
N LEU A 14 7.93 -22.69 9.97
CA LEU A 14 8.52 -21.80 8.98
C LEU A 14 8.89 -22.52 7.68
N ALA A 15 9.46 -23.72 7.77
CA ALA A 15 9.82 -24.53 6.60
C ALA A 15 8.57 -24.86 5.77
N SER A 16 7.48 -25.24 6.41
CA SER A 16 6.20 -25.52 5.76
C SER A 16 5.61 -24.28 5.08
N GLU A 17 5.62 -23.13 5.75
CA GLU A 17 5.09 -21.87 5.22
C GLU A 17 5.90 -21.33 4.05
N MET A 18 7.22 -21.55 4.05
CA MET A 18 8.14 -21.10 3.00
C MET A 18 8.31 -22.10 1.86
N GLY A 19 7.82 -23.32 1.99
CA GLY A 19 8.07 -24.40 1.02
C GLY A 19 9.56 -24.80 0.94
N LEU A 20 10.33 -24.61 2.04
CA LEU A 20 11.76 -24.90 2.11
C LEU A 20 12.05 -26.13 2.98
N HIS A 21 13.23 -26.75 2.73
CA HIS A 21 13.68 -27.82 3.60
C HIS A 21 14.07 -27.28 4.99
N ILE A 22 13.73 -28.01 6.05
CA ILE A 22 13.95 -27.58 7.43
C ILE A 22 15.43 -27.25 7.75
N THR A 23 16.38 -27.96 7.11
CA THR A 23 17.81 -27.69 7.28
C THR A 23 18.20 -26.31 6.76
N THR A 24 17.64 -25.93 5.59
CA THR A 24 17.85 -24.60 5.01
C THR A 24 17.32 -23.51 5.92
N VAL A 25 16.10 -23.71 6.45
CA VAL A 25 15.49 -22.75 7.38
C VAL A 25 16.31 -22.63 8.66
N ARG A 26 16.78 -23.74 9.23
CA ARG A 26 17.65 -23.71 10.42
C ARG A 26 18.95 -22.96 10.18
N PHE A 27 19.59 -23.16 9.03
CA PHE A 27 20.79 -22.43 8.65
C PHE A 27 20.57 -20.90 8.67
N HIS A 28 19.46 -20.44 8.07
CA HIS A 28 19.11 -19.01 8.09
C HIS A 28 18.73 -18.51 9.49
N LEU A 29 18.02 -19.33 10.27
CA LEU A 29 17.66 -18.96 11.65
C LEU A 29 18.90 -18.85 12.54
N ASP A 30 19.90 -19.72 12.34
CA ASP A 30 21.16 -19.66 13.09
C ASP A 30 21.92 -18.37 12.74
N ALA A 31 22.05 -18.02 11.46
CA ALA A 31 22.65 -16.77 11.03
C ALA A 31 21.92 -15.53 11.62
N LEU A 32 20.59 -15.53 11.61
CA LEU A 32 19.80 -14.44 12.20
C LEU A 32 19.95 -14.37 13.74
N CYS A 33 20.20 -15.50 14.41
CA CYS A 33 20.52 -15.51 15.84
C CYS A 33 21.90 -14.94 16.11
N ASP A 34 22.88 -15.24 15.25
CA ASP A 34 24.25 -14.72 15.36
C ASP A 34 24.31 -13.21 15.15
N GLU A 35 23.39 -12.68 14.31
CA GLU A 35 23.18 -11.25 14.11
C GLU A 35 22.28 -10.59 15.17
N GLU A 36 21.86 -11.33 16.19
CA GLU A 36 20.98 -10.86 17.28
C GLU A 36 19.60 -10.35 16.80
N LEU A 37 19.19 -10.67 15.58
CA LEU A 37 17.90 -10.27 15.00
C LEU A 37 16.74 -11.11 15.51
N ILE A 38 17.04 -12.36 15.94
CA ILE A 38 16.08 -13.27 16.57
C ILE A 38 16.75 -13.96 17.76
N VAL A 39 15.94 -14.42 18.71
CA VAL A 39 16.42 -15.22 19.86
C VAL A 39 15.79 -16.59 19.86
N ARG A 40 16.58 -17.57 20.28
CA ARG A 40 16.06 -18.92 20.55
C ARG A 40 15.32 -18.92 21.88
N THR A 41 14.14 -19.53 21.89
CA THR A 41 13.33 -19.67 23.11
C THR A 41 12.78 -21.08 23.22
N ARG A 42 12.39 -21.48 24.43
CA ARG A 42 11.76 -22.77 24.68
C ARG A 42 10.27 -22.68 24.37
N MET A 43 9.78 -23.57 23.51
CA MET A 43 8.35 -23.73 23.30
C MET A 43 7.83 -24.86 24.23
N ASN A 44 6.96 -24.49 25.16
CA ASN A 44 6.28 -25.47 26.00
C ASN A 44 5.14 -26.10 25.20
N ARG A 45 5.16 -27.40 25.02
CA ARG A 45 4.03 -28.19 24.54
C ARG A 45 3.40 -28.97 25.68
N PRO A 46 2.08 -29.04 25.79
CA PRO A 46 1.44 -29.99 26.69
C PRO A 46 1.74 -31.41 26.19
N GLY A 47 2.41 -32.24 27.02
CA GLY A 47 2.74 -33.62 26.71
C GLY A 47 4.17 -34.01 27.11
N ARG A 48 4.47 -35.35 27.15
CA ARG A 48 5.82 -35.89 27.37
C ARG A 48 6.64 -35.78 26.08
N GLY A 49 7.74 -35.03 26.09
CA GLY A 49 8.66 -34.91 24.96
C GLY A 49 9.74 -33.87 25.24
N ARG A 50 10.81 -33.87 24.41
CA ARG A 50 11.85 -32.83 24.46
C ARG A 50 11.24 -31.50 24.04
N PRO A 51 11.42 -30.43 24.83
CA PRO A 51 10.96 -29.07 24.41
C PRO A 51 11.52 -28.71 23.05
N ARG A 52 10.67 -28.11 22.20
CA ARG A 52 11.11 -27.60 20.87
C ARG A 52 11.77 -26.25 21.02
N THR A 53 12.75 -25.99 20.17
CA THR A 53 13.33 -24.67 20.03
C THR A 53 12.40 -23.83 19.17
N GLY A 54 11.92 -22.72 19.72
CA GLY A 54 11.25 -21.67 18.99
C GLY A 54 12.19 -20.50 18.73
N TYR A 55 11.83 -19.70 17.79
CA TYR A 55 12.55 -18.47 17.41
C TYR A 55 11.59 -17.30 17.52
N ARG A 56 12.02 -16.22 18.14
CA ARG A 56 11.27 -14.99 18.31
C ARG A 56 12.11 -13.82 17.83
N ALA A 57 11.51 -12.91 17.10
CA ALA A 57 12.20 -11.69 16.71
C ALA A 57 12.60 -10.88 17.95
N VAL A 58 13.81 -10.34 17.93
CA VAL A 58 14.23 -9.35 18.93
C VAL A 58 13.60 -8.02 18.54
N GLU A 59 12.83 -7.47 19.44
CA GLU A 59 12.36 -6.09 19.31
C GLU A 59 13.53 -5.18 19.66
N THR A 60 14.39 -4.94 18.68
CA THR A 60 15.53 -4.04 18.84
C THR A 60 15.08 -2.60 18.59
N GLY A 61 14.91 -1.87 19.67
CA GLY A 61 14.89 -0.41 19.62
C GLY A 61 13.77 0.21 18.76
N MET A 62 13.94 1.48 18.46
CA MET A 62 13.06 2.24 17.57
C MET A 62 13.28 1.80 16.13
N ASP A 63 12.40 0.95 15.61
CA ASP A 63 12.35 0.62 14.19
C ASP A 63 11.59 1.71 13.40
N TYR A 64 11.64 1.63 12.06
CA TYR A 64 10.93 2.58 11.21
C TYR A 64 9.41 2.58 11.44
N ARG A 65 8.84 1.46 11.87
CA ARG A 65 7.43 1.35 12.20
C ARG A 65 7.10 2.18 13.44
N THR A 66 7.83 1.96 14.53
CA THR A 66 7.68 2.72 15.78
C THR A 66 7.87 4.22 15.53
N LEU A 67 8.90 4.60 14.75
CA LEU A 67 9.11 5.99 14.37
C LEU A 67 7.92 6.54 13.57
N ALA A 68 7.41 5.78 12.61
CA ALA A 68 6.25 6.20 11.81
C ALA A 68 4.99 6.37 12.68
N GLU A 69 4.75 5.48 13.66
CA GLU A 69 3.63 5.57 14.60
C GLU A 69 3.76 6.83 15.49
N ILE A 70 4.94 7.09 16.04
CA ILE A 70 5.20 8.31 16.83
C ILE A 70 4.92 9.55 15.98
N LEU A 71 5.45 9.62 14.75
CA LEU A 71 5.24 10.75 13.87
C LEU A 71 3.78 10.89 13.42
N ALA A 72 3.08 9.77 13.24
CA ALA A 72 1.65 9.77 12.92
C ALA A 72 0.82 10.42 14.02
N MET A 73 1.13 10.15 15.29
CA MET A 73 0.44 10.76 16.44
C MET A 73 0.69 12.27 16.52
N GLU A 74 1.89 12.73 16.13
CA GLU A 74 2.26 14.15 16.13
C GLU A 74 1.65 14.96 14.96
N LEU A 75 1.05 14.29 13.97
CA LEU A 75 0.36 14.97 12.87
C LEU A 75 -0.88 15.78 13.33
N GLY A 76 -1.44 15.50 14.51
CA GLY A 76 -2.59 16.26 15.02
C GLY A 76 -3.29 15.57 16.18
N ARG A 77 -4.08 16.35 16.90
CA ARG A 77 -4.77 15.90 18.13
C ARG A 77 -5.99 15.02 17.84
N THR A 78 -6.59 15.12 16.65
CA THR A 78 -7.75 14.34 16.23
C THR A 78 -7.42 13.55 14.99
N GLU A 79 -8.11 12.43 14.78
CA GLU A 79 -7.97 11.60 13.57
C GLU A 79 -8.22 12.41 12.30
N GLU A 80 -9.26 13.26 12.30
CA GLU A 80 -9.56 14.14 11.17
C GLU A 80 -8.38 15.06 10.84
N THR A 81 -7.81 15.72 11.85
CA THR A 81 -6.66 16.62 11.64
C THR A 81 -5.45 15.86 11.14
N ARG A 82 -5.18 14.66 11.68
CA ARG A 82 -4.09 13.80 11.22
C ARG A 82 -4.30 13.38 9.76
N GLY A 83 -5.52 12.95 9.41
CA GLY A 83 -5.88 12.55 8.07
C GLY A 83 -5.71 13.67 7.04
N LEU A 84 -6.21 14.88 7.32
CA LEU A 84 -6.06 16.04 6.45
C LEU A 84 -4.59 16.43 6.24
N ARG A 85 -3.76 16.37 7.27
CA ARG A 85 -2.33 16.67 7.16
C ARG A 85 -1.59 15.58 6.41
N ALA A 86 -1.95 14.32 6.62
CA ALA A 86 -1.42 13.18 5.89
C ALA A 86 -1.76 13.27 4.39
N GLN A 87 -3.01 13.62 4.06
CA GLN A 87 -3.43 13.84 2.68
C GLN A 87 -2.64 14.97 2.01
N ARG A 88 -2.43 16.08 2.71
CA ARG A 88 -1.60 17.18 2.21
C ARG A 88 -0.16 16.73 1.97
N ALA A 89 0.41 15.92 2.88
CA ALA A 89 1.75 15.37 2.72
C ALA A 89 1.85 14.45 1.51
N GLY A 90 0.85 13.59 1.28
CA GLY A 90 0.75 12.73 0.10
C GLY A 90 0.71 13.53 -1.20
N ARG A 91 -0.11 14.59 -1.29
CA ARG A 91 -0.14 15.50 -2.46
C ARG A 91 1.21 16.15 -2.72
N LYS A 92 1.87 16.64 -1.67
CA LYS A 92 3.22 17.22 -1.79
C LYS A 92 4.25 16.18 -2.22
N TRP A 93 4.11 14.94 -1.80
CA TRP A 93 5.01 13.87 -2.22
C TRP A 93 4.81 13.49 -3.70
N ALA A 94 3.59 13.52 -4.20
CA ALA A 94 3.27 13.26 -5.60
C ALA A 94 4.11 14.13 -6.57
N THR A 95 4.42 15.38 -6.21
CA THR A 95 5.26 16.27 -7.05
C THR A 95 6.71 15.80 -7.17
N ARG A 96 7.17 14.93 -6.26
CA ARG A 96 8.53 14.39 -6.23
C ARG A 96 8.66 13.03 -6.91
N ILE A 97 7.54 12.33 -7.08
CA ILE A 97 7.46 11.01 -7.72
C ILE A 97 7.18 11.18 -9.22
N ALA A 98 7.40 12.35 -9.80
CA ALA A 98 7.18 12.58 -11.21
C ALA A 98 7.69 11.39 -12.03
N VAL A 99 6.76 10.61 -12.58
CA VAL A 99 7.07 9.54 -13.51
C VAL A 99 7.54 10.22 -14.77
N PRO A 100 8.79 10.05 -15.24
CA PRO A 100 9.14 10.46 -16.57
C PRO A 100 8.15 9.77 -17.50
N LEU A 101 7.45 10.53 -18.31
CA LEU A 101 6.76 10.02 -19.48
C LEU A 101 7.87 9.56 -20.42
N GLU A 102 8.31 8.30 -20.27
CA GLU A 102 9.00 7.63 -21.37
C GLU A 102 7.96 7.60 -22.49
N ASP A 103 8.37 8.06 -23.65
CA ASP A 103 7.59 8.23 -24.86
C ASP A 103 6.55 7.09 -25.05
N ALA A 104 5.43 7.19 -24.38
CA ALA A 104 4.25 6.45 -24.76
C ALA A 104 3.89 7.01 -26.13
N GLU A 105 4.12 6.23 -27.18
CA GLU A 105 3.57 6.49 -28.51
C GLU A 105 2.16 7.05 -28.32
N ALA A 106 1.87 8.13 -29.01
CA ALA A 106 0.66 8.93 -28.85
C ALA A 106 -0.58 8.01 -28.97
N ASP A 107 -0.89 7.33 -27.87
CA ASP A 107 -2.12 6.59 -27.74
C ASP A 107 -3.23 7.63 -27.66
N THR A 108 -4.10 7.63 -28.67
CA THR A 108 -5.29 8.49 -28.80
C THR A 108 -6.35 8.21 -27.71
N GLY A 109 -5.96 7.49 -26.64
CA GLY A 109 -6.79 7.14 -25.50
C GLY A 109 -7.25 8.34 -24.69
N ASP A 110 -8.35 8.15 -23.98
CA ASP A 110 -8.93 9.13 -23.07
C ASP A 110 -7.90 9.59 -22.01
N VAL A 111 -7.92 10.87 -21.67
CA VAL A 111 -7.04 11.46 -20.62
C VAL A 111 -7.13 10.70 -19.31
N LEU A 112 -8.34 10.27 -18.91
CA LEU A 112 -8.54 9.51 -17.68
C LEU A 112 -7.86 8.13 -17.75
N ASP A 113 -7.87 7.47 -18.91
CA ASP A 113 -7.21 6.17 -19.11
C ASP A 113 -5.69 6.29 -18.95
N ARG A 114 -5.10 7.32 -19.57
CA ARG A 114 -3.66 7.59 -19.43
C ARG A 114 -3.28 7.87 -17.98
N VAL A 115 -4.03 8.74 -17.31
CA VAL A 115 -3.79 9.08 -15.90
C VAL A 115 -3.93 7.87 -15.00
N ALA A 116 -4.91 7.00 -15.24
CA ALA A 116 -5.10 5.77 -14.50
C ALA A 116 -3.92 4.81 -14.70
N ALA A 117 -3.45 4.65 -15.93
CA ALA A 117 -2.29 3.81 -16.24
C ALA A 117 -1.01 4.36 -15.61
N ASP A 118 -0.77 5.67 -15.67
CA ASP A 118 0.38 6.34 -15.03
C ASP A 118 0.35 6.17 -13.53
N THR A 119 -0.82 6.33 -12.93
CA THR A 119 -1.04 6.12 -11.50
C THR A 119 -0.73 4.66 -11.12
N ALA A 120 -1.25 3.69 -11.88
CA ALA A 120 -0.98 2.28 -11.63
C ALA A 120 0.53 1.98 -11.73
N ARG A 121 1.25 2.50 -12.75
CA ARG A 121 2.70 2.34 -12.88
C ARG A 121 3.46 2.91 -11.68
N ALA A 122 3.10 4.10 -11.22
CA ALA A 122 3.71 4.71 -10.04
C ALA A 122 3.47 3.88 -8.78
N PHE A 123 2.24 3.40 -8.58
CA PHE A 123 1.88 2.57 -7.43
C PHE A 123 2.55 1.19 -7.47
N THR A 124 2.82 0.63 -8.67
CA THR A 124 3.66 -0.58 -8.80
C THR A 124 5.06 -0.34 -8.25
N ARG A 125 5.71 0.77 -8.62
CA ARG A 125 7.06 1.12 -8.11
C ARG A 125 7.08 1.34 -6.60
N LEU A 126 5.97 1.79 -6.04
CA LEU A 126 5.80 2.01 -4.61
C LEU A 126 5.41 0.73 -3.84
N GLY A 127 5.21 -0.39 -4.51
CA GLY A 127 4.92 -1.69 -3.88
C GLY A 127 3.45 -1.92 -3.52
N PHE A 128 2.51 -1.21 -4.15
CA PHE A 128 1.07 -1.38 -3.85
C PHE A 128 0.41 -2.54 -4.60
N GLY A 129 1.07 -3.15 -5.60
CA GLY A 129 0.48 -4.21 -6.42
C GLY A 129 -0.84 -3.79 -7.07
N PRO A 130 -0.87 -2.70 -7.87
CA PRO A 130 -2.10 -2.21 -8.47
C PRO A 130 -2.53 -3.09 -9.65
N GLU A 131 -3.84 -3.27 -9.77
CA GLU A 131 -4.53 -3.87 -10.90
C GLU A 131 -5.54 -2.85 -11.44
N LEU A 132 -5.39 -2.43 -12.68
CA LEU A 132 -6.35 -1.55 -13.35
C LEU A 132 -7.53 -2.39 -13.85
N VAL A 133 -8.72 -2.11 -13.35
CA VAL A 133 -9.94 -2.82 -13.75
C VAL A 133 -10.39 -2.32 -15.13
N ALA A 134 -10.68 -3.27 -16.02
CA ALA A 134 -11.19 -2.92 -17.35
C ALA A 134 -12.53 -2.16 -17.25
N ALA A 135 -12.75 -1.18 -18.14
CA ALA A 135 -13.95 -0.36 -18.12
C ALA A 135 -15.27 -1.14 -18.21
N ALA A 136 -15.23 -2.33 -18.80
CA ALA A 136 -16.39 -3.24 -18.92
C ALA A 136 -16.79 -3.92 -17.57
N GLU A 137 -15.88 -3.97 -16.59
CA GLU A 137 -16.11 -4.60 -15.27
C GLU A 137 -16.46 -3.57 -14.20
N SER A 138 -16.44 -2.28 -14.54
CA SER A 138 -16.87 -1.21 -13.63
C SER A 138 -18.39 -1.32 -13.45
N THR A 139 -18.86 -1.41 -12.22
CA THR A 139 -20.30 -1.44 -11.90
C THR A 139 -20.94 -0.20 -12.51
N PRO A 140 -22.00 -0.33 -13.32
CA PRO A 140 -22.68 0.85 -13.88
C PRO A 140 -23.15 1.74 -12.72
N PRO A 141 -23.08 3.07 -12.87
CA PRO A 141 -23.57 3.99 -11.86
C PRO A 141 -25.06 3.73 -11.59
N PRO A 142 -25.53 3.93 -10.35
CA PRO A 142 -26.95 3.75 -10.03
C PRO A 142 -27.82 4.59 -10.99
N ALA A 143 -28.98 4.04 -11.38
CA ALA A 143 -29.86 4.59 -12.41
C ALA A 143 -30.35 6.03 -12.15
N ASP A 144 -30.20 6.54 -10.93
CA ASP A 144 -30.52 7.92 -10.53
C ASP A 144 -29.37 8.92 -10.71
N SER A 145 -28.20 8.48 -11.21
CA SER A 145 -27.10 9.39 -11.55
C SER A 145 -27.45 10.10 -12.87
N GLY A 146 -27.84 11.36 -12.78
CA GLY A 146 -28.19 12.17 -13.96
C GLY A 146 -27.05 12.24 -15.00
N PRO A 147 -27.23 12.91 -16.14
CA PRO A 147 -26.33 12.91 -17.31
C PRO A 147 -24.90 13.44 -17.06
N ALA A 148 -24.56 13.74 -15.80
CA ALA A 148 -23.23 14.11 -15.32
C ALA A 148 -22.49 12.94 -14.65
N ALA A 149 -22.87 11.68 -14.88
CA ALA A 149 -22.10 10.52 -14.41
C ALA A 149 -20.72 10.59 -15.07
N GLY A 150 -19.75 11.14 -14.32
CA GLY A 150 -18.36 11.30 -14.76
C GLY A 150 -17.77 9.94 -15.10
N ARG A 151 -16.88 9.91 -16.08
CA ARG A 151 -16.13 8.70 -16.41
C ARG A 151 -15.28 8.29 -15.22
N GLU A 152 -15.28 7.01 -14.90
CA GLU A 152 -14.58 6.44 -13.73
C GLU A 152 -13.58 5.37 -14.17
N ARG A 153 -12.45 5.30 -13.48
CA ARG A 153 -11.50 4.18 -13.56
C ARG A 153 -11.20 3.66 -12.16
N THR A 154 -11.19 2.35 -12.04
CA THR A 154 -10.98 1.65 -10.77
C THR A 154 -9.62 0.99 -10.77
N ILE A 155 -8.86 1.17 -9.69
CA ILE A 155 -7.58 0.54 -9.43
C ILE A 155 -7.72 -0.28 -8.15
N ARG A 156 -7.55 -1.59 -8.23
CA ARG A 156 -7.45 -2.49 -7.10
C ARG A 156 -6.01 -2.55 -6.63
N MET A 157 -5.75 -2.42 -5.34
CA MET A 157 -4.42 -2.49 -4.74
C MET A 157 -4.33 -3.68 -3.81
N HIS A 158 -3.57 -4.71 -4.20
CA HIS A 158 -3.47 -5.99 -3.50
C HIS A 158 -2.34 -6.02 -2.46
N ALA A 159 -1.55 -4.98 -2.37
CA ALA A 159 -0.50 -4.83 -1.39
C ALA A 159 -0.53 -3.43 -0.77
N CYS A 160 -0.05 -3.33 0.47
CA CYS A 160 0.16 -2.06 1.13
C CYS A 160 1.53 -2.09 1.81
N PRO A 161 2.52 -1.30 1.34
CA PRO A 161 3.87 -1.31 1.91
C PRO A 161 3.92 -0.78 3.36
N VAL A 162 2.88 -0.05 3.78
CA VAL A 162 2.74 0.50 5.14
C VAL A 162 1.53 -0.09 5.87
N ARG A 163 1.23 -1.36 5.61
CA ARG A 163 0.04 -2.05 6.14
C ARG A 163 -0.09 -1.98 7.66
N ASP A 164 1.01 -2.14 8.38
CA ASP A 164 0.98 -2.14 9.84
C ASP A 164 0.58 -0.76 10.36
N LEU A 165 1.15 0.31 9.81
CA LEU A 165 0.72 1.67 10.11
C LEU A 165 -0.74 1.92 9.68
N ALA A 166 -1.19 1.33 8.57
CA ALA A 166 -2.57 1.48 8.11
C ALA A 166 -3.58 0.75 8.99
N ARG A 167 -3.16 -0.24 9.77
CA ARG A 167 -4.02 -0.91 10.77
C ARG A 167 -4.10 -0.13 12.07
N SER A 168 -2.99 0.46 12.53
CA SER A 168 -2.97 1.26 13.77
C SER A 168 -3.43 2.70 13.56
N HIS A 169 -3.09 3.31 12.41
CA HIS A 169 -3.40 4.71 12.06
C HIS A 169 -3.91 4.81 10.62
N PRO A 170 -5.12 4.28 10.31
CA PRO A 170 -5.67 4.30 8.95
C PRO A 170 -5.83 5.73 8.42
N GLU A 171 -6.20 6.68 9.26
CA GLU A 171 -6.36 8.08 8.89
C GLU A 171 -5.07 8.70 8.35
N VAL A 172 -3.92 8.24 8.84
CA VAL A 172 -2.61 8.73 8.39
C VAL A 172 -2.16 7.98 7.14
N ALA A 173 -2.05 6.67 7.20
CA ALA A 173 -1.54 5.87 6.08
C ALA A 173 -2.43 6.00 4.84
N CYS A 174 -3.76 5.81 4.99
CA CYS A 174 -4.70 5.94 3.87
C CYS A 174 -4.87 7.41 3.45
N GLY A 175 -4.72 8.36 4.38
CA GLY A 175 -4.66 9.77 4.05
C GLY A 175 -3.50 10.13 3.12
N VAL A 176 -2.29 9.61 3.39
CA VAL A 176 -1.13 9.78 2.48
C VAL A 176 -1.41 9.17 1.11
N HIS A 177 -2.01 7.97 1.04
CA HIS A 177 -2.33 7.32 -0.23
C HIS A 177 -3.36 8.10 -1.03
N LEU A 178 -4.43 8.57 -0.40
CA LEU A 178 -5.44 9.41 -1.05
C LEU A 178 -4.83 10.72 -1.54
N GLY A 179 -3.98 11.34 -0.72
CA GLY A 179 -3.25 12.54 -1.10
C GLY A 179 -2.31 12.31 -2.28
N LEU A 180 -1.61 11.18 -2.32
CA LEU A 180 -0.74 10.80 -3.42
C LEU A 180 -1.55 10.61 -4.72
N LEU A 181 -2.66 9.85 -4.67
CA LEU A 181 -3.57 9.67 -5.79
C LEU A 181 -4.05 11.02 -6.33
N GLN A 182 -4.58 11.88 -5.48
CA GLN A 182 -5.07 13.19 -5.87
C GLN A 182 -3.95 14.07 -6.44
N GLY A 183 -2.76 14.04 -5.82
CA GLY A 183 -1.60 14.80 -6.32
C GLY A 183 -1.13 14.33 -7.69
N MET A 184 -1.26 13.06 -8.03
CA MET A 184 -0.96 12.54 -9.37
C MET A 184 -1.97 13.02 -10.39
N LEU A 185 -3.27 13.07 -10.05
CA LEU A 185 -4.30 13.64 -10.87
C LEU A 185 -4.04 15.13 -11.14
N ASP A 186 -3.68 15.88 -10.09
CA ASP A 186 -3.42 17.32 -10.16
C ASP A 186 -2.19 17.66 -11.03
N ASN A 187 -1.15 16.78 -10.99
CA ASN A 187 0.16 16.99 -11.63
C ASN A 187 0.32 16.26 -12.98
N SER A 188 -0.69 15.55 -13.46
CA SER A 188 -0.61 14.87 -14.75
C SER A 188 -0.32 15.91 -15.87
N PRO A 189 0.71 15.70 -16.73
CA PRO A 189 1.10 16.70 -17.73
C PRO A 189 -0.04 17.00 -18.70
N ALA A 190 -0.18 18.27 -19.06
CA ALA A 190 -1.04 18.68 -20.17
C ALA A 190 -0.43 18.15 -21.47
N GLU A 191 -1.26 17.73 -22.42
CA GLU A 191 -0.79 17.35 -23.75
C GLU A 191 0.03 18.50 -24.36
N LYS A 192 1.27 18.21 -24.76
CA LYS A 192 2.09 19.15 -25.50
C LYS A 192 1.43 19.37 -26.86
N GLY A 193 0.84 20.54 -27.07
CA GLY A 193 0.35 20.96 -28.38
C GLY A 193 -1.16 21.11 -28.52
N GLN A 194 -1.98 20.83 -27.51
CA GLN A 194 -3.40 21.20 -27.56
C GLN A 194 -3.61 22.63 -27.02
N PRO A 195 -4.46 23.45 -27.69
CA PRO A 195 -4.91 24.73 -27.15
C PRO A 195 -5.59 24.45 -25.79
N MET A 196 -5.38 25.32 -24.80
CA MET A 196 -5.87 25.25 -23.42
C MET A 196 -7.39 24.94 -23.35
N SER A 197 -7.78 23.70 -23.58
CA SER A 197 -9.08 23.23 -23.15
C SER A 197 -9.08 23.06 -21.64
N PRO A 198 -10.10 23.54 -20.93
CA PRO A 198 -10.17 23.35 -19.48
C PRO A 198 -10.11 21.86 -19.20
N ARG A 199 -9.11 21.44 -18.40
CA ARG A 199 -9.01 20.05 -17.94
C ARG A 199 -10.28 19.66 -17.19
N PRO A 200 -10.85 18.49 -17.45
CA PRO A 200 -11.89 17.98 -16.57
C PRO A 200 -11.35 17.90 -15.13
N ALA A 201 -12.12 18.39 -14.19
CA ALA A 201 -11.77 18.26 -12.76
C ALA A 201 -11.75 16.76 -12.42
N MET A 202 -10.59 16.26 -12.02
CA MET A 202 -10.43 14.85 -11.63
C MET A 202 -10.38 14.72 -10.11
N GLN A 203 -11.02 13.69 -9.59
CA GLN A 203 -11.06 13.38 -8.17
C GLN A 203 -10.65 11.93 -7.94
N ALA A 204 -9.93 11.68 -6.85
CA ALA A 204 -9.63 10.34 -6.36
C ALA A 204 -10.44 10.03 -5.11
N HIS A 205 -10.99 8.84 -5.05
CA HIS A 205 -11.59 8.25 -3.87
C HIS A 205 -10.82 7.00 -3.50
N LEU A 206 -10.65 6.73 -2.22
CA LEU A 206 -9.97 5.55 -1.72
C LEU A 206 -10.87 4.85 -0.71
N GLU A 207 -11.16 3.59 -0.97
CA GLU A 207 -11.84 2.68 -0.05
C GLU A 207 -10.78 1.72 0.52
N PRO A 208 -10.33 1.94 1.77
CA PRO A 208 -9.32 1.09 2.36
C PRO A 208 -9.93 -0.22 2.85
N PHE A 209 -9.19 -1.31 2.72
CA PHE A 209 -9.53 -2.62 3.29
C PHE A 209 -10.94 -3.13 2.93
N VAL A 210 -11.36 -2.99 1.66
CA VAL A 210 -12.59 -3.61 1.16
C VAL A 210 -12.56 -5.14 1.36
N GLU A 211 -11.35 -5.70 1.38
CA GLU A 211 -11.00 -7.03 1.85
C GLU A 211 -9.71 -6.93 2.69
N PRO A 212 -9.32 -7.95 3.48
CA PRO A 212 -8.18 -7.88 4.41
C PRO A 212 -6.86 -7.41 3.79
N GLN A 213 -6.70 -7.56 2.46
CA GLN A 213 -5.49 -7.17 1.72
C GLN A 213 -5.79 -6.30 0.50
N LEU A 214 -7.03 -5.90 0.28
CA LEU A 214 -7.47 -5.18 -0.90
C LEU A 214 -7.95 -3.78 -0.53
N CYS A 215 -7.39 -2.78 -1.18
CA CYS A 215 -7.92 -1.42 -1.20
C CYS A 215 -8.39 -1.08 -2.63
N VAL A 216 -9.39 -0.23 -2.75
CA VAL A 216 -9.92 0.20 -4.05
C VAL A 216 -9.79 1.71 -4.18
N ALA A 217 -9.13 2.15 -5.25
CA ALA A 217 -9.10 3.56 -5.63
C ALA A 217 -9.99 3.78 -6.85
N ARG A 218 -10.79 4.85 -6.82
CA ARG A 218 -11.62 5.29 -7.95
C ARG A 218 -11.16 6.68 -8.40
N LEU A 219 -10.87 6.79 -9.68
CA LEU A 219 -10.50 8.03 -10.33
C LEU A 219 -11.69 8.50 -11.18
N VAL A 220 -12.20 9.67 -10.89
CA VAL A 220 -13.42 10.22 -11.52
C VAL A 220 -13.10 11.51 -12.25
N ALA A 221 -13.44 11.60 -13.53
CA ALA A 221 -13.41 12.85 -14.31
C ALA A 221 -14.82 13.45 -14.36
N ARG A 222 -14.93 14.74 -14.02
CA ARG A 222 -16.19 15.51 -14.07
C ARG A 222 -16.20 16.47 -15.25
#